data_bfd42b10d26b297a9eda819eb655dd95
#
_entry.id   bfd42b10d26b297a9eda819eb655dd95
#
_cell.length_a   1.000
_cell.length_b   1.000
_cell.length_c   1.000
_cell.angle_alpha   90.00
_cell.angle_beta   90.00
_cell.angle_gamma   90.00
#
_symmetry.space_group_name_H-M   'P 1'
#
loop_
_entity.id
_entity.type
_entity.pdbx_description
1 polymer ?
#
loop_
_entity_poly.entity_id
_entity_poly.type
_entity_poly.pdbx_seq_one_letter_code
_entity_poly.pdbx_strand_id
1 'polypeptide(L)'
;MERKTVFCYWASWAIYRSGNGNHNIGQIVPEYCSHVIFTFSGLDINGEITSLDPDADFKNGGFKDFIALKQRDPSGCLKVILAIGGWGEGSEKYSLMAESASSREKFADSVLRWLIFYGFDGIDIDWEYPTQRGGLTIDRENFTELLKVLKKKLSPRNRTLSAAVSGSLETTKLAYETNLICKELDFLSIMGYDLHDSNVTSNHSPLEAEGEATTSRSTISSTIDFYRRSGCPGEKILLGVPAYGRSYVLKDARITALGAPITGKGKEGTFTREKGFLGYNELCEMFKKHKGFKREYSAKNSSVYAFNGKLWVSYDDERTIRQKAEYVLREKLGGMMLWSIDTDDFRGKCSNQMYPLLRAMNEGLKWESKTKK
;
A
#
# COMPACT_ATOMS: atom_id res chain seq x y z
N MET A 1 -2.07 26.26 -2.15
CA MET A 1 -1.88 24.94 -2.78
C MET A 1 -2.99 24.01 -2.29
N GLU A 2 -3.55 23.21 -3.18
CA GLU A 2 -4.53 22.19 -2.81
C GLU A 2 -3.87 21.12 -1.91
N ARG A 3 -4.55 20.73 -0.84
CA ARG A 3 -4.02 19.76 0.12
C ARG A 3 -3.86 18.41 -0.54
N LYS A 4 -2.67 17.80 -0.45
CA LYS A 4 -2.40 16.47 -0.99
C LYS A 4 -3.14 15.39 -0.20
N THR A 5 -3.48 14.31 -0.88
CA THR A 5 -4.15 13.15 -0.27
C THR A 5 -3.13 12.24 0.40
N VAL A 6 -3.47 11.76 1.60
CA VAL A 6 -2.65 10.82 2.39
C VAL A 6 -3.51 9.62 2.75
N PHE A 7 -3.26 8.47 2.11
CA PHE A 7 -3.91 7.19 2.41
C PHE A 7 -3.06 6.41 3.41
N CYS A 8 -3.65 6.10 4.55
CA CYS A 8 -3.04 5.31 5.61
C CYS A 8 -3.69 3.93 5.65
N TYR A 9 -3.01 2.92 5.10
CA TYR A 9 -3.49 1.54 5.15
C TYR A 9 -3.20 0.95 6.53
N TRP A 10 -4.19 0.28 7.11
CA TRP A 10 -4.08 -0.42 8.38
C TRP A 10 -4.45 -1.88 8.21
N ALA A 11 -3.50 -2.77 8.54
CA ALA A 11 -3.70 -4.20 8.50
C ALA A 11 -4.52 -4.67 9.72
N SER A 12 -5.76 -5.12 9.52
CA SER A 12 -6.64 -5.56 10.61
C SER A 12 -6.02 -6.69 11.45
N TRP A 13 -5.25 -7.58 10.81
CA TRP A 13 -4.55 -8.68 11.49
C TRP A 13 -3.35 -8.23 12.35
N ALA A 14 -2.98 -6.95 12.34
CA ALA A 14 -1.94 -6.43 13.22
C ALA A 14 -2.30 -6.54 14.71
N ILE A 15 -3.56 -6.67 15.04
CA ILE A 15 -4.06 -6.92 16.40
C ILE A 15 -3.57 -8.28 16.95
N TYR A 16 -3.21 -9.22 16.10
CA TYR A 16 -2.74 -10.56 16.49
C TYR A 16 -1.22 -10.67 16.59
N ARG A 17 -0.47 -9.64 16.20
CA ARG A 17 0.99 -9.66 16.34
C ARG A 17 1.42 -9.64 17.78
N SER A 18 2.54 -10.31 18.08
CA SER A 18 3.06 -10.41 19.43
C SER A 18 3.78 -9.14 19.89
N GLY A 19 3.78 -8.89 21.19
CA GLY A 19 4.60 -7.88 21.85
C GLY A 19 4.44 -6.46 21.27
N ASN A 20 5.56 -5.83 20.94
CA ASN A 20 5.59 -4.48 20.39
C ASN A 20 5.02 -4.36 18.96
N GLY A 21 4.79 -5.49 18.28
CA GLY A 21 4.19 -5.52 16.96
C GLY A 21 2.67 -5.45 16.94
N ASN A 22 2.01 -5.68 18.08
CA ASN A 22 0.56 -5.54 18.21
C ASN A 22 0.15 -4.09 17.99
N HIS A 23 -0.72 -3.87 16.99
CA HIS A 23 -1.26 -2.56 16.66
C HIS A 23 -2.78 -2.62 16.58
N ASN A 24 -3.44 -1.82 17.39
CA ASN A 24 -4.90 -1.73 17.42
C ASN A 24 -5.40 -0.36 16.92
N ILE A 25 -6.69 -0.26 16.65
CA ILE A 25 -7.34 0.95 16.12
C ILE A 25 -7.12 2.17 17.03
N GLY A 26 -7.03 1.97 18.35
CA GLY A 26 -6.77 3.04 19.31
C GLY A 26 -5.44 3.76 19.11
N GLN A 27 -4.46 3.11 18.47
CA GLN A 27 -3.13 3.67 18.21
C GLN A 27 -3.06 4.46 16.89
N ILE A 28 -4.07 4.36 16.02
CA ILE A 28 -4.12 5.15 14.79
C ILE A 28 -4.23 6.65 15.14
N VAL A 29 -3.43 7.46 14.46
CA VAL A 29 -3.36 8.93 14.63
C VAL A 29 -4.04 9.59 13.43
N PRO A 30 -5.37 9.89 13.51
CA PRO A 30 -6.17 10.31 12.37
C PRO A 30 -5.69 11.60 11.72
N GLU A 31 -5.12 12.52 12.49
CA GLU A 31 -4.65 13.81 12.01
C GLU A 31 -3.47 13.73 11.02
N TYR A 32 -2.83 12.56 10.87
CA TYR A 32 -1.78 12.35 9.87
C TYR A 32 -2.31 11.84 8.54
N CYS A 33 -3.61 11.54 8.44
CA CYS A 33 -4.22 10.90 7.28
C CYS A 33 -5.37 11.76 6.73
N SER A 34 -5.56 11.79 5.43
CA SER A 34 -6.81 12.25 4.83
C SER A 34 -7.83 11.12 4.75
N HIS A 35 -7.32 9.90 4.55
CA HIS A 35 -8.09 8.68 4.48
C HIS A 35 -7.39 7.59 5.28
N VAL A 36 -8.14 6.85 6.10
CA VAL A 36 -7.68 5.60 6.70
C VAL A 36 -8.38 4.44 6.00
N ILE A 37 -7.59 3.42 5.67
CA ILE A 37 -8.04 2.29 4.86
C ILE A 37 -8.01 1.03 5.72
N PHE A 38 -9.19 0.45 5.96
CA PHE A 38 -9.31 -0.84 6.64
C PHE A 38 -8.98 -1.97 5.67
N THR A 39 -8.02 -2.81 5.98
CA THR A 39 -7.61 -3.95 5.14
C THR A 39 -7.70 -5.27 5.92
N PHE A 40 -8.36 -6.30 5.42
CA PHE A 40 -9.16 -6.39 4.22
C PHE A 40 -10.52 -7.03 4.51
N SER A 41 -11.51 -6.67 3.72
CA SER A 41 -12.64 -7.55 3.43
C SER A 41 -12.31 -8.45 2.25
N GLY A 42 -13.10 -9.46 2.00
CA GLY A 42 -12.92 -10.41 0.90
C GLY A 42 -14.21 -10.70 0.14
N LEU A 43 -14.18 -11.71 -0.72
CA LEU A 43 -15.33 -12.25 -1.43
C LEU A 43 -15.79 -13.57 -0.82
N ASP A 44 -17.08 -13.68 -0.61
CA ASP A 44 -17.72 -14.97 -0.28
C ASP A 44 -17.91 -15.85 -1.53
N ILE A 45 -18.43 -17.06 -1.33
CA ILE A 45 -18.67 -18.03 -2.40
C ILE A 45 -19.73 -17.56 -3.42
N ASN A 46 -20.55 -16.58 -3.04
CA ASN A 46 -21.60 -16.02 -3.91
C ASN A 46 -21.11 -14.79 -4.68
N GLY A 47 -19.85 -14.39 -4.53
CA GLY A 47 -19.27 -13.19 -5.14
C GLY A 47 -19.76 -11.89 -4.49
N GLU A 48 -20.21 -11.94 -3.24
CA GLU A 48 -20.55 -10.76 -2.44
C GLU A 48 -19.42 -10.40 -1.46
N ILE A 49 -19.34 -9.14 -1.07
CA ILE A 49 -18.36 -8.70 -0.06
C ILE A 49 -18.63 -9.38 1.28
N THR A 50 -17.56 -9.83 1.94
CA THR A 50 -17.60 -10.45 3.26
C THR A 50 -16.45 -10.03 4.14
N SER A 51 -16.57 -10.21 5.46
CA SER A 51 -15.46 -10.08 6.38
C SER A 51 -14.55 -11.31 6.29
N LEU A 52 -13.23 -11.08 6.36
CA LEU A 52 -12.23 -12.16 6.50
C LEU A 52 -11.99 -12.56 7.96
N ASP A 53 -12.43 -11.73 8.91
CA ASP A 53 -12.36 -11.97 10.36
C ASP A 53 -13.62 -11.48 11.07
N PRO A 54 -14.76 -12.22 10.98
CA PRO A 54 -16.02 -11.79 11.57
C PRO A 54 -15.97 -11.55 13.09
N ASP A 55 -15.07 -12.23 13.79
CA ASP A 55 -14.93 -12.04 15.24
C ASP A 55 -14.29 -10.69 15.55
N ALA A 56 -13.20 -10.32 14.88
CA ALA A 56 -12.57 -9.02 15.05
C ALA A 56 -13.44 -7.88 14.51
N ASP A 57 -13.97 -8.03 13.30
CA ASP A 57 -14.66 -6.97 12.58
C ASP A 57 -16.03 -6.62 13.20
N PHE A 58 -16.78 -7.66 13.61
CA PHE A 58 -18.17 -7.48 14.10
C PHE A 58 -18.29 -7.66 15.60
N LYS A 59 -17.93 -8.85 16.15
CA LYS A 59 -18.17 -9.17 17.56
C LYS A 59 -17.34 -8.32 18.50
N ASN A 60 -16.07 -8.07 18.15
CA ASN A 60 -15.17 -7.22 18.93
C ASN A 60 -15.22 -5.75 18.52
N GLY A 61 -16.14 -5.37 17.61
CA GLY A 61 -16.43 -3.98 17.28
C GLY A 61 -15.42 -3.32 16.34
N GLY A 62 -14.58 -4.08 15.61
CA GLY A 62 -13.52 -3.53 14.76
C GLY A 62 -14.01 -2.48 13.77
N PHE A 63 -15.06 -2.76 13.00
CA PHE A 63 -15.62 -1.78 12.06
C PHE A 63 -16.19 -0.54 12.78
N LYS A 64 -16.90 -0.73 13.90
CA LYS A 64 -17.46 0.37 14.68
C LYS A 64 -16.35 1.30 15.20
N ASP A 65 -15.31 0.73 15.78
CA ASP A 65 -14.18 1.49 16.33
C ASP A 65 -13.37 2.17 15.22
N PHE A 66 -13.23 1.52 14.05
CA PHE A 66 -12.54 2.10 12.91
C PHE A 66 -13.32 3.30 12.33
N ILE A 67 -14.64 3.20 12.23
CA ILE A 67 -15.50 4.32 11.83
C ILE A 67 -15.47 5.46 12.86
N ALA A 68 -15.35 5.15 14.15
CA ALA A 68 -15.25 6.14 15.22
C ALA A 68 -13.96 6.99 15.14
N LEU A 69 -12.95 6.60 14.35
CA LEU A 69 -11.79 7.45 14.07
C LEU A 69 -12.18 8.83 13.51
N LYS A 70 -13.30 8.95 12.80
CA LYS A 70 -13.83 10.24 12.32
C LYS A 70 -14.09 11.23 13.45
N GLN A 71 -14.48 10.73 14.62
CA GLN A 71 -14.74 11.56 15.80
C GLN A 71 -13.44 12.01 16.48
N ARG A 72 -12.34 11.28 16.25
CA ARG A 72 -11.02 11.60 16.78
C ARG A 72 -10.22 12.52 15.86
N ASP A 73 -10.68 12.75 14.63
CA ASP A 73 -10.03 13.69 13.72
C ASP A 73 -10.42 15.14 14.06
N PRO A 74 -9.45 15.98 14.49
CA PRO A 74 -9.74 17.37 14.85
C PRO A 74 -10.20 18.23 13.67
N SER A 75 -9.86 17.82 12.44
CA SER A 75 -10.28 18.53 11.22
C SER A 75 -11.74 18.23 10.83
N GLY A 76 -12.26 17.08 11.24
CA GLY A 76 -13.57 16.57 10.83
C GLY A 76 -13.67 16.21 9.34
N CYS A 77 -12.51 16.09 8.66
CA CYS A 77 -12.41 15.81 7.22
C CYS A 77 -11.97 14.37 6.90
N LEU A 78 -11.62 13.59 7.92
CA LEU A 78 -11.16 12.22 7.74
C LEU A 78 -12.20 11.37 7.01
N LYS A 79 -11.75 10.64 5.98
CA LYS A 79 -12.53 9.61 5.31
C LYS A 79 -12.07 8.23 5.75
N VAL A 80 -13.03 7.32 5.89
CA VAL A 80 -12.79 5.94 6.31
C VAL A 80 -13.23 5.01 5.20
N ILE A 81 -12.28 4.28 4.61
CA ILE A 81 -12.46 3.46 3.42
C ILE A 81 -12.31 1.99 3.80
N LEU A 82 -13.11 1.12 3.21
CA LEU A 82 -12.98 -0.33 3.32
C LEU A 82 -12.22 -0.85 2.09
N ALA A 83 -11.13 -1.58 2.29
CA ALA A 83 -10.45 -2.26 1.19
C ALA A 83 -10.92 -3.70 1.05
N ILE A 84 -10.98 -4.18 -0.20
CA ILE A 84 -11.30 -5.57 -0.53
C ILE A 84 -10.21 -6.16 -1.41
N GLY A 85 -9.75 -7.36 -1.05
CA GLY A 85 -8.72 -8.07 -1.79
C GLY A 85 -7.45 -8.30 -1.02
N GLY A 86 -6.35 -7.85 -1.60
CA GLY A 86 -5.00 -8.06 -1.11
C GLY A 86 -4.40 -9.39 -1.58
N TRP A 87 -3.10 -9.52 -1.37
CA TRP A 87 -2.31 -10.66 -1.86
C TRP A 87 -2.87 -12.02 -1.46
N GLY A 88 -3.40 -12.16 -0.25
CA GLY A 88 -3.90 -13.43 0.30
C GLY A 88 -5.13 -13.99 -0.42
N GLU A 89 -5.93 -13.13 -1.05
CA GLU A 89 -7.18 -13.51 -1.70
C GLU A 89 -6.99 -14.21 -3.07
N GLY A 90 -5.89 -13.96 -3.76
CA GLY A 90 -5.66 -14.46 -5.13
C GLY A 90 -6.59 -13.80 -6.15
N SER A 91 -6.69 -14.37 -7.35
CA SER A 91 -7.48 -13.79 -8.44
C SER A 91 -8.68 -14.62 -8.88
N GLU A 92 -8.70 -15.93 -8.63
CA GLU A 92 -9.70 -16.84 -9.18
C GLU A 92 -11.15 -16.41 -8.87
N LYS A 93 -11.44 -16.13 -7.59
CA LYS A 93 -12.79 -15.71 -7.17
C LYS A 93 -13.16 -14.30 -7.67
N TYR A 94 -12.17 -13.41 -7.85
CA TYR A 94 -12.38 -12.09 -8.43
C TYR A 94 -12.66 -12.19 -9.93
N SER A 95 -11.96 -13.07 -10.65
CA SER A 95 -12.22 -13.38 -12.06
C SER A 95 -13.65 -13.85 -12.26
N LEU A 96 -14.11 -14.82 -11.45
CA LEU A 96 -15.50 -15.31 -11.49
C LEU A 96 -16.52 -14.21 -11.16
N MET A 97 -16.27 -13.39 -10.15
CA MET A 97 -17.14 -12.27 -9.77
C MET A 97 -17.23 -11.23 -10.88
N ALA A 98 -16.11 -10.95 -11.57
CA ALA A 98 -16.05 -9.93 -12.61
C ALA A 98 -16.50 -10.40 -14.00
N GLU A 99 -16.74 -11.70 -14.21
CA GLU A 99 -16.98 -12.32 -15.52
C GLU A 99 -18.22 -11.77 -16.24
N SER A 100 -19.35 -11.64 -15.52
CA SER A 100 -20.62 -11.24 -16.12
C SER A 100 -21.13 -9.88 -15.60
N ALA A 101 -21.96 -9.21 -16.40
CA ALA A 101 -22.63 -7.99 -15.96
C ALA A 101 -23.49 -8.22 -14.70
N SER A 102 -24.17 -9.37 -14.61
CA SER A 102 -25.01 -9.73 -13.48
C SER A 102 -24.20 -9.91 -12.19
N SER A 103 -23.06 -10.62 -12.27
CA SER A 103 -22.19 -10.82 -11.10
C SER A 103 -21.54 -9.52 -10.63
N ARG A 104 -21.10 -8.66 -11.55
CA ARG A 104 -20.59 -7.31 -11.22
C ARG A 104 -21.63 -6.43 -10.53
N GLU A 105 -22.88 -6.43 -11.05
CA GLU A 105 -23.99 -5.69 -10.43
C GLU A 105 -24.30 -6.21 -9.02
N LYS A 106 -24.38 -7.54 -8.84
CA LYS A 106 -24.60 -8.20 -7.54
C LYS A 106 -23.52 -7.81 -6.54
N PHE A 107 -22.25 -7.89 -6.95
CA PHE A 107 -21.12 -7.47 -6.11
C PHE A 107 -21.23 -5.99 -5.72
N ALA A 108 -21.44 -5.11 -6.69
CA ALA A 108 -21.53 -3.68 -6.44
C ALA A 108 -22.72 -3.30 -5.52
N ASP A 109 -23.84 -4.04 -5.61
CA ASP A 109 -24.95 -3.87 -4.67
C ASP A 109 -24.59 -4.32 -3.26
N SER A 110 -23.85 -5.43 -3.13
CA SER A 110 -23.39 -5.90 -1.83
C SER A 110 -22.41 -4.91 -1.19
N VAL A 111 -21.46 -4.36 -1.97
CA VAL A 111 -20.55 -3.30 -1.51
C VAL A 111 -21.35 -2.10 -1.02
N LEU A 112 -22.27 -1.58 -1.81
CA LEU A 112 -23.06 -0.41 -1.42
C LEU A 112 -23.85 -0.64 -0.12
N ARG A 113 -24.46 -1.83 0.03
CA ARG A 113 -25.16 -2.18 1.29
C ARG A 113 -24.19 -2.13 2.48
N TRP A 114 -22.97 -2.66 2.34
CA TRP A 114 -21.98 -2.65 3.41
C TRP A 114 -21.52 -1.24 3.79
N LEU A 115 -21.19 -0.42 2.77
CA LEU A 115 -20.75 0.96 3.01
C LEU A 115 -21.82 1.79 3.74
N ILE A 116 -23.10 1.59 3.41
CA ILE A 116 -24.21 2.28 4.08
C ILE A 116 -24.40 1.74 5.50
N PHE A 117 -24.44 0.42 5.65
CA PHE A 117 -24.75 -0.22 6.93
C PHE A 117 -23.68 0.05 7.99
N TYR A 118 -22.39 -0.08 7.62
CA TYR A 118 -21.30 0.14 8.55
C TYR A 118 -20.81 1.59 8.62
N GLY A 119 -21.15 2.45 7.65
CA GLY A 119 -20.80 3.87 7.65
C GLY A 119 -19.44 4.21 7.02
N PHE A 120 -18.88 3.33 6.16
CA PHE A 120 -17.67 3.63 5.39
C PHE A 120 -17.94 4.70 4.33
N ASP A 121 -16.93 5.53 4.04
CA ASP A 121 -17.01 6.62 3.05
C ASP A 121 -16.70 6.17 1.62
N GLY A 122 -16.21 4.93 1.43
CA GLY A 122 -15.87 4.39 0.13
C GLY A 122 -15.30 2.98 0.18
N ILE A 123 -14.95 2.49 -0.98
CA ILE A 123 -14.30 1.18 -1.22
C ILE A 123 -12.99 1.37 -1.95
N ASP A 124 -11.99 0.59 -1.58
CA ASP A 124 -10.71 0.43 -2.27
C ASP A 124 -10.60 -0.97 -2.85
N ILE A 125 -10.35 -1.10 -4.14
CA ILE A 125 -10.26 -2.41 -4.81
C ILE A 125 -8.79 -2.79 -4.95
N ASP A 126 -8.39 -3.84 -4.24
CA ASP A 126 -7.03 -4.36 -4.23
C ASP A 126 -6.98 -5.78 -4.82
N TRP A 127 -7.34 -5.90 -6.11
CA TRP A 127 -7.26 -7.16 -6.83
C TRP A 127 -5.84 -7.39 -7.37
N GLU A 128 -5.11 -8.36 -6.79
CA GLU A 128 -3.70 -8.64 -7.09
C GLU A 128 -3.52 -9.98 -7.83
N TYR A 129 -3.57 -10.03 -9.16
CA TYR A 129 -3.85 -8.97 -10.12
C TYR A 129 -4.81 -9.52 -11.19
N PRO A 130 -5.64 -8.70 -11.86
CA PRO A 130 -6.33 -9.12 -13.06
C PRO A 130 -5.34 -9.79 -14.03
N THR A 131 -5.75 -10.85 -14.70
CA THR A 131 -4.94 -11.66 -15.64
C THR A 131 -3.86 -12.56 -15.01
N GLN A 132 -3.59 -12.45 -13.71
CA GLN A 132 -2.54 -13.21 -13.05
C GLN A 132 -3.09 -13.98 -11.84
N ARG A 133 -2.27 -14.90 -11.29
CA ARG A 133 -2.57 -15.63 -10.05
C ARG A 133 -3.95 -16.34 -10.02
N GLY A 134 -4.30 -17.00 -11.12
CA GLY A 134 -5.60 -17.66 -11.30
C GLY A 134 -6.62 -16.84 -12.06
N GLY A 135 -6.31 -15.58 -12.41
CA GLY A 135 -7.12 -14.75 -13.29
C GLY A 135 -6.97 -15.09 -14.77
N LEU A 136 -7.95 -14.68 -15.56
CA LEU A 136 -8.03 -14.90 -17.00
C LEU A 136 -7.61 -13.65 -17.77
N THR A 137 -7.15 -13.80 -19.01
CA THR A 137 -6.73 -12.66 -19.86
C THR A 137 -7.83 -11.60 -20.00
N ILE A 138 -9.11 -12.02 -20.05
CA ILE A 138 -10.27 -11.14 -20.15
C ILE A 138 -10.50 -10.28 -18.88
N ASP A 139 -9.86 -10.61 -17.77
CA ASP A 139 -10.02 -9.86 -16.52
C ASP A 139 -9.51 -8.43 -16.62
N ARG A 140 -8.61 -8.15 -17.55
CA ARG A 140 -8.16 -6.80 -17.86
C ARG A 140 -9.35 -5.89 -18.23
N GLU A 141 -10.24 -6.39 -19.06
CA GLU A 141 -11.46 -5.71 -19.51
C GLU A 141 -12.55 -5.79 -18.44
N ASN A 142 -12.70 -6.97 -17.83
CA ASN A 142 -13.67 -7.19 -16.75
C ASN A 142 -13.43 -6.28 -15.55
N PHE A 143 -12.17 -5.98 -15.23
CA PHE A 143 -11.83 -5.03 -14.17
C PHE A 143 -12.32 -3.61 -14.50
N THR A 144 -12.14 -3.17 -15.74
CA THR A 144 -12.67 -1.88 -16.19
C THR A 144 -14.20 -1.83 -16.08
N GLU A 145 -14.89 -2.88 -16.52
CA GLU A 145 -16.35 -2.96 -16.44
C GLU A 145 -16.83 -3.02 -14.98
N LEU A 146 -16.11 -3.71 -14.10
CA LEU A 146 -16.39 -3.73 -12.67
C LEU A 146 -16.33 -2.31 -12.06
N LEU A 147 -15.26 -1.56 -12.37
CA LEU A 147 -15.11 -0.19 -11.88
C LEU A 147 -16.22 0.74 -12.40
N LYS A 148 -16.66 0.59 -13.65
CA LYS A 148 -17.80 1.35 -14.19
C LYS A 148 -19.09 1.10 -13.39
N VAL A 149 -19.38 -0.16 -13.10
CA VAL A 149 -20.57 -0.53 -12.31
C VAL A 149 -20.47 0.04 -10.88
N LEU A 150 -19.33 -0.12 -10.24
CA LEU A 150 -19.10 0.46 -8.90
C LEU A 150 -19.23 2.00 -8.93
N LYS A 151 -18.58 2.69 -9.88
CA LYS A 151 -18.66 4.15 -10.01
C LYS A 151 -20.10 4.63 -10.16
N LYS A 152 -20.86 3.98 -11.03
CA LYS A 152 -22.29 4.30 -11.23
C LYS A 152 -23.13 4.21 -9.96
N LYS A 153 -22.85 3.23 -9.09
CA LYS A 153 -23.59 3.04 -7.84
C LYS A 153 -23.12 3.96 -6.70
N LEU A 154 -21.82 4.22 -6.64
CA LEU A 154 -21.19 4.94 -5.52
C LEU A 154 -21.27 6.46 -5.66
N SER A 155 -21.07 7.01 -6.88
CA SER A 155 -21.03 8.46 -7.14
C SER A 155 -22.30 9.19 -6.69
N PRO A 156 -23.54 8.70 -6.93
CA PRO A 156 -24.74 9.42 -6.49
C PRO A 156 -24.88 9.52 -4.97
N ARG A 157 -24.07 8.75 -4.22
CA ARG A 157 -24.05 8.71 -2.76
C ARG A 157 -22.80 9.32 -2.15
N ASN A 158 -22.00 10.02 -2.99
CA ASN A 158 -20.74 10.64 -2.59
C ASN A 158 -19.78 9.65 -1.88
N ARG A 159 -19.71 8.41 -2.38
CA ARG A 159 -18.80 7.38 -1.88
C ARG A 159 -17.57 7.30 -2.78
N THR A 160 -16.39 7.29 -2.14
CA THR A 160 -15.11 7.19 -2.86
C THR A 160 -14.92 5.80 -3.47
N LEU A 161 -14.44 5.76 -4.69
CA LEU A 161 -13.96 4.56 -5.36
C LEU A 161 -12.47 4.72 -5.64
N SER A 162 -11.63 3.91 -5.01
CA SER A 162 -10.20 3.83 -5.28
C SER A 162 -9.78 2.41 -5.63
N ALA A 163 -8.58 2.27 -6.15
CA ALA A 163 -7.97 0.96 -6.35
C ALA A 163 -6.46 1.03 -6.08
N ALA A 164 -5.93 -0.01 -5.43
CA ALA A 164 -4.51 -0.27 -5.37
C ALA A 164 -4.09 -1.10 -6.59
N VAL A 165 -3.10 -0.61 -7.33
CA VAL A 165 -2.65 -1.22 -8.59
C VAL A 165 -1.16 -1.52 -8.55
N SER A 166 -0.72 -2.47 -9.37
CA SER A 166 0.68 -2.88 -9.42
C SER A 166 1.63 -1.71 -9.70
N GLY A 167 2.72 -1.64 -8.95
CA GLY A 167 3.85 -0.76 -9.24
C GLY A 167 4.78 -1.31 -10.33
N SER A 168 4.65 -2.59 -10.71
CA SER A 168 5.40 -3.19 -11.82
C SER A 168 4.84 -2.74 -13.15
N LEU A 169 5.68 -2.15 -13.99
CA LEU A 169 5.29 -1.72 -15.34
C LEU A 169 4.84 -2.90 -16.22
N GLU A 170 5.44 -4.06 -16.05
CA GLU A 170 5.09 -5.27 -16.78
C GLU A 170 3.68 -5.74 -16.39
N THR A 171 3.43 -5.91 -15.10
CA THR A 171 2.09 -6.27 -14.60
C THR A 171 1.05 -5.22 -14.99
N THR A 172 1.39 -3.92 -14.90
CA THR A 172 0.48 -2.82 -15.26
C THR A 172 0.02 -2.93 -16.70
N LYS A 173 0.91 -3.23 -17.64
CA LYS A 173 0.57 -3.39 -19.07
C LYS A 173 -0.33 -4.59 -19.32
N LEU A 174 -0.17 -5.66 -18.55
CA LEU A 174 -0.96 -6.89 -18.70
C LEU A 174 -2.35 -6.75 -18.05
N ALA A 175 -2.39 -6.22 -16.83
CA ALA A 175 -3.55 -6.29 -15.97
C ALA A 175 -4.59 -5.18 -16.17
N TYR A 176 -4.20 -4.02 -16.72
CA TYR A 176 -5.08 -2.86 -16.70
C TYR A 176 -5.24 -2.15 -18.05
N GLU A 177 -6.46 -1.70 -18.34
CA GLU A 177 -6.75 -0.69 -19.36
C GLU A 177 -6.58 0.70 -18.74
N THR A 178 -5.31 1.12 -18.59
CA THR A 178 -4.90 2.25 -17.75
C THR A 178 -5.64 3.56 -18.00
N ASN A 179 -5.96 3.87 -19.27
CA ASN A 179 -6.72 5.06 -19.66
C ASN A 179 -8.20 4.99 -19.27
N LEU A 180 -8.76 3.78 -19.15
CA LEU A 180 -10.17 3.58 -18.84
C LEU A 180 -10.39 3.51 -17.33
N ILE A 181 -9.57 2.72 -16.59
CA ILE A 181 -9.72 2.62 -15.14
C ILE A 181 -9.54 3.99 -14.45
N CYS A 182 -8.61 4.84 -14.93
CA CYS A 182 -8.41 6.17 -14.37
C CYS A 182 -9.63 7.09 -14.50
N LYS A 183 -10.50 6.87 -15.48
CA LYS A 183 -11.74 7.65 -15.62
C LYS A 183 -12.71 7.34 -14.50
N GLU A 184 -12.80 6.08 -14.13
CA GLU A 184 -13.77 5.59 -13.16
C GLU A 184 -13.34 5.82 -11.70
N LEU A 185 -12.03 5.79 -11.43
CA LEU A 185 -11.49 5.94 -10.09
C LEU A 185 -11.45 7.41 -9.63
N ASP A 186 -11.68 7.64 -8.34
CA ASP A 186 -11.39 8.90 -7.68
C ASP A 186 -9.90 8.99 -7.33
N PHE A 187 -9.31 7.88 -6.88
CA PHE A 187 -7.88 7.73 -6.64
C PHE A 187 -7.36 6.40 -7.16
N LEU A 188 -6.15 6.43 -7.69
CA LEU A 188 -5.40 5.28 -8.16
C LEU A 188 -4.09 5.21 -7.36
N SER A 189 -4.02 4.25 -6.43
CA SER A 189 -2.86 4.02 -5.57
C SER A 189 -1.88 3.08 -6.26
N ILE A 190 -0.73 3.58 -6.71
CA ILE A 190 0.31 2.73 -7.32
C ILE A 190 1.15 2.14 -6.20
N MET A 191 1.15 0.81 -6.05
CA MET A 191 1.98 0.07 -5.09
C MET A 191 3.45 0.14 -5.50
N GLY A 192 4.13 1.24 -5.14
CA GLY A 192 5.50 1.55 -5.53
C GLY A 192 6.54 0.76 -4.73
N TYR A 193 6.27 -0.51 -4.47
CA TYR A 193 7.10 -1.42 -3.69
C TYR A 193 6.97 -2.85 -4.23
N ASP A 194 7.85 -3.74 -3.75
CA ASP A 194 7.97 -5.13 -4.23
C ASP A 194 8.21 -5.23 -5.74
N LEU A 195 8.92 -4.22 -6.29
CA LEU A 195 9.10 -4.08 -7.74
C LEU A 195 10.07 -5.11 -8.33
N HIS A 196 10.84 -5.77 -7.48
CA HIS A 196 11.86 -6.71 -7.91
C HIS A 196 11.86 -7.96 -7.03
N ASP A 197 11.61 -9.10 -7.65
CA ASP A 197 11.88 -10.42 -7.09
C ASP A 197 12.92 -11.11 -7.99
N SER A 198 14.10 -11.37 -7.46
CA SER A 198 15.22 -11.92 -8.22
C SER A 198 16.17 -12.73 -7.33
N ASN A 199 17.10 -13.47 -7.95
CA ASN A 199 18.14 -14.22 -7.25
C ASN A 199 19.33 -13.34 -6.82
N VAL A 200 19.16 -12.01 -6.84
CA VAL A 200 20.16 -11.03 -6.45
C VAL A 200 19.53 -9.93 -5.59
N THR A 201 20.35 -9.24 -4.80
CA THR A 201 19.91 -8.09 -4.02
C THR A 201 19.41 -6.97 -4.93
N SER A 202 18.29 -6.35 -4.56
CA SER A 202 17.72 -5.22 -5.28
C SER A 202 16.92 -4.32 -4.33
N ASN A 203 16.82 -3.04 -4.67
CA ASN A 203 15.89 -2.16 -3.99
C ASN A 203 14.46 -2.52 -4.37
N HIS A 204 13.59 -2.73 -3.39
CA HIS A 204 12.21 -3.12 -3.66
C HIS A 204 11.27 -1.95 -3.95
N SER A 205 11.71 -0.71 -3.67
CA SER A 205 10.90 0.50 -3.88
C SER A 205 11.74 1.65 -4.48
N PRO A 206 12.43 1.44 -5.63
CA PRO A 206 13.27 2.47 -6.24
C PRO A 206 12.42 3.52 -6.94
N LEU A 207 12.71 4.81 -6.67
CA LEU A 207 11.99 5.92 -7.32
C LEU A 207 12.36 6.03 -8.80
N GLU A 208 13.66 6.05 -9.12
CA GLU A 208 14.19 6.17 -10.49
C GLU A 208 15.23 5.08 -10.75
N ALA A 209 15.53 4.83 -12.02
CA ALA A 209 16.58 3.89 -12.41
C ALA A 209 17.98 4.44 -12.10
N GLU A 210 18.89 3.58 -11.63
CA GLU A 210 20.29 3.90 -11.40
C GLU A 210 21.18 2.98 -12.22
N GLY A 211 21.84 3.56 -13.23
CA GLY A 211 22.72 2.83 -14.15
C GLY A 211 22.00 1.98 -15.22
N GLU A 212 22.75 1.46 -16.17
CA GLU A 212 22.23 0.69 -17.31
C GLU A 212 21.59 -0.63 -16.89
N ALA A 213 22.13 -1.29 -15.86
CA ALA A 213 21.61 -2.58 -15.37
C ALA A 213 20.21 -2.48 -14.75
N THR A 214 19.75 -1.27 -14.42
CA THR A 214 18.44 -1.01 -13.81
C THR A 214 17.44 -0.41 -14.79
N THR A 215 17.85 -0.01 -15.98
CA THR A 215 16.96 0.61 -16.99
C THR A 215 15.91 -0.37 -17.53
N SER A 216 16.14 -1.68 -17.45
CA SER A 216 15.18 -2.72 -17.84
C SER A 216 14.21 -3.11 -16.71
N ARG A 217 14.38 -2.59 -15.50
CA ARG A 217 13.56 -2.95 -14.35
C ARG A 217 12.53 -1.88 -14.05
N SER A 218 11.37 -2.29 -13.55
CA SER A 218 10.32 -1.36 -13.10
C SER A 218 10.83 -0.44 -12.00
N THR A 219 10.50 0.85 -12.12
CA THR A 219 10.69 1.87 -11.08
C THR A 219 9.38 2.59 -10.84
N ILE A 220 9.25 3.25 -9.72
CA ILE A 220 8.07 4.05 -9.39
C ILE A 220 7.79 5.07 -10.51
N SER A 221 8.81 5.84 -10.92
CA SER A 221 8.68 6.87 -11.95
C SER A 221 8.26 6.29 -13.30
N SER A 222 8.82 5.14 -13.71
CA SER A 222 8.48 4.52 -15.00
C SER A 222 7.00 4.08 -15.07
N THR A 223 6.45 3.58 -13.96
CA THR A 223 5.06 3.17 -13.89
C THR A 223 4.12 4.39 -13.83
N ILE A 224 4.45 5.42 -13.05
CA ILE A 224 3.70 6.69 -13.01
C ILE A 224 3.67 7.34 -14.40
N ASP A 225 4.82 7.42 -15.08
CA ASP A 225 4.91 7.97 -16.44
C ASP A 225 4.06 7.20 -17.44
N PHE A 226 4.00 5.87 -17.31
CA PHE A 226 3.15 5.05 -18.15
C PHE A 226 1.67 5.38 -17.96
N TYR A 227 1.18 5.49 -16.71
CA TYR A 227 -0.20 5.91 -16.43
C TYR A 227 -0.49 7.31 -16.98
N ARG A 228 0.40 8.27 -16.75
CA ARG A 228 0.22 9.66 -17.26
C ARG A 228 0.16 9.74 -18.78
N ARG A 229 1.07 9.03 -19.46
CA ARG A 229 1.06 8.94 -20.94
C ARG A 229 -0.18 8.25 -21.50
N SER A 230 -0.78 7.37 -20.73
CA SER A 230 -2.07 6.74 -21.05
C SER A 230 -3.27 7.65 -20.80
N GLY A 231 -3.06 8.88 -20.34
CA GLY A 231 -4.11 9.87 -20.10
C GLY A 231 -4.68 9.87 -18.68
N CYS A 232 -4.03 9.21 -17.71
CA CYS A 232 -4.42 9.28 -16.30
C CYS A 232 -4.00 10.64 -15.71
N PRO A 233 -4.94 11.44 -15.16
CA PRO A 233 -4.62 12.71 -14.53
C PRO A 233 -3.73 12.51 -13.30
N GLY A 234 -2.66 13.31 -13.20
CA GLY A 234 -1.70 13.19 -12.09
C GLY A 234 -2.35 13.35 -10.71
N GLU A 235 -3.35 14.21 -10.60
CA GLU A 235 -4.09 14.47 -9.35
C GLU A 235 -4.90 13.27 -8.83
N LYS A 236 -5.15 12.26 -9.66
CA LYS A 236 -5.77 11.01 -9.24
C LYS A 236 -4.75 9.96 -8.75
N ILE A 237 -3.48 10.12 -9.10
CA ILE A 237 -2.43 9.15 -8.80
C ILE A 237 -1.89 9.37 -7.39
N LEU A 238 -1.91 8.33 -6.56
CA LEU A 238 -1.24 8.28 -5.26
C LEU A 238 0.00 7.39 -5.37
N LEU A 239 1.15 7.92 -4.92
CA LEU A 239 2.38 7.16 -4.88
C LEU A 239 2.41 6.32 -3.61
N GLY A 240 2.43 4.99 -3.76
CA GLY A 240 2.55 4.04 -2.68
C GLY A 240 3.98 3.84 -2.23
N VAL A 241 4.19 3.90 -0.90
CA VAL A 241 5.47 3.65 -0.26
C VAL A 241 5.34 2.64 0.86
N PRO A 242 6.40 1.82 1.13
CA PRO A 242 6.36 0.80 2.15
C PRO A 242 6.81 1.31 3.51
N ALA A 243 6.16 0.86 4.57
CA ALA A 243 6.68 0.95 5.94
C ALA A 243 7.32 -0.39 6.38
N TYR A 244 7.99 -1.07 5.46
CA TYR A 244 8.67 -2.34 5.67
C TYR A 244 9.85 -2.50 4.72
N GLY A 245 10.68 -3.51 4.99
CA GLY A 245 11.79 -3.87 4.12
C GLY A 245 11.75 -5.32 3.63
N ARG A 246 12.39 -5.57 2.50
CA ARG A 246 12.62 -6.91 1.95
C ARG A 246 14.03 -7.37 2.29
N SER A 247 14.13 -8.50 2.98
CA SER A 247 15.39 -9.03 3.48
C SER A 247 15.80 -10.32 2.77
N TYR A 248 17.11 -10.48 2.61
CA TYR A 248 17.74 -11.59 1.88
C TYR A 248 18.95 -12.14 2.63
N VAL A 249 19.35 -13.37 2.29
CA VAL A 249 20.59 -13.98 2.75
C VAL A 249 21.61 -13.96 1.62
N LEU A 250 22.68 -13.19 1.78
CA LEU A 250 23.77 -13.13 0.80
C LEU A 250 24.47 -14.49 0.66
N LYS A 251 24.82 -14.84 -0.59
CA LYS A 251 25.68 -16.03 -0.85
C LYS A 251 27.08 -15.82 -0.25
N ASP A 252 27.64 -14.63 -0.41
CA ASP A 252 28.94 -14.22 0.16
C ASP A 252 28.79 -12.90 0.91
N ALA A 253 29.12 -12.87 2.21
CA ALA A 253 29.04 -11.68 3.06
C ALA A 253 29.99 -10.53 2.65
N ARG A 254 30.96 -10.79 1.75
CA ARG A 254 31.90 -9.79 1.23
C ARG A 254 31.33 -9.02 0.02
N ILE A 255 30.28 -9.57 -0.62
CA ILE A 255 29.63 -8.97 -1.79
C ILE A 255 28.26 -8.44 -1.33
N THR A 256 28.19 -7.14 -1.06
CA THR A 256 27.03 -6.50 -0.40
C THR A 256 26.34 -5.45 -1.26
N ALA A 257 26.87 -5.14 -2.44
CA ALA A 257 26.26 -4.17 -3.35
C ALA A 257 24.94 -4.68 -3.94
N LEU A 258 24.20 -3.78 -4.57
CA LEU A 258 23.06 -4.15 -5.43
C LEU A 258 23.54 -5.11 -6.53
N GLY A 259 22.75 -6.15 -6.81
CA GLY A 259 23.12 -7.22 -7.73
C GLY A 259 23.92 -8.36 -7.09
N ALA A 260 24.19 -8.32 -5.77
CA ALA A 260 24.88 -9.40 -5.07
C ALA A 260 24.03 -10.69 -5.07
N PRO A 261 24.63 -11.87 -5.37
CA PRO A 261 23.91 -13.14 -5.35
C PRO A 261 23.36 -13.47 -3.95
N ILE A 262 22.12 -13.95 -3.87
CA ILE A 262 21.47 -14.38 -2.65
C ILE A 262 21.25 -15.90 -2.64
N THR A 263 21.03 -16.47 -1.46
CA THR A 263 20.62 -17.86 -1.27
C THR A 263 19.15 -18.02 -0.96
N GLY A 264 18.44 -16.92 -0.72
CA GLY A 264 17.01 -16.89 -0.45
C GLY A 264 16.58 -15.70 0.39
N LYS A 265 15.32 -15.71 0.78
CA LYS A 265 14.70 -14.71 1.66
C LYS A 265 15.34 -14.73 3.05
N GLY A 266 15.42 -13.57 3.70
CA GLY A 266 15.84 -13.45 5.09
C GLY A 266 14.91 -14.18 6.06
N LYS A 267 15.34 -14.32 7.29
CA LYS A 267 14.50 -14.90 8.35
C LYS A 267 13.28 -14.02 8.61
N GLU A 268 12.23 -14.65 9.08
CA GLU A 268 11.03 -13.96 9.55
C GLU A 268 11.32 -12.97 10.68
N GLY A 269 10.60 -11.88 10.70
CA GLY A 269 10.63 -10.90 11.77
C GLY A 269 9.93 -11.40 13.04
N THR A 270 10.21 -10.77 14.16
CA THR A 270 9.62 -11.13 15.47
C THR A 270 8.12 -10.86 15.51
N PHE A 271 7.67 -9.80 14.81
CA PHE A 271 6.28 -9.34 14.86
C PHE A 271 5.49 -9.79 13.63
N THR A 272 6.05 -9.58 12.45
CA THR A 272 5.37 -9.88 11.16
C THR A 272 5.38 -11.35 10.82
N ARG A 273 6.37 -12.13 11.29
CA ARG A 273 6.50 -13.59 11.11
C ARG A 273 6.43 -14.05 9.65
N GLU A 274 6.84 -13.20 8.73
CA GLU A 274 6.94 -13.50 7.31
C GLU A 274 8.40 -13.53 6.86
N LYS A 275 8.82 -14.60 6.19
CA LYS A 275 10.19 -14.71 5.66
C LYS A 275 10.45 -13.66 4.58
N GLY A 276 11.53 -12.91 4.76
CA GLY A 276 11.92 -11.86 3.80
C GLY A 276 11.15 -10.55 3.96
N PHE A 277 10.23 -10.45 4.91
CA PHE A 277 9.49 -9.25 5.24
C PHE A 277 9.84 -8.80 6.67
N LEU A 278 10.21 -7.53 6.83
CA LEU A 278 10.49 -6.94 8.15
C LEU A 278 9.79 -5.58 8.23
N GLY A 279 8.85 -5.41 9.16
CA GLY A 279 8.27 -4.11 9.44
C GLY A 279 9.35 -3.07 9.78
N TYR A 280 9.12 -1.79 9.48
CA TYR A 280 10.06 -0.74 9.84
C TYR A 280 10.34 -0.71 11.35
N ASN A 281 9.31 -0.97 12.19
CA ASN A 281 9.46 -1.15 13.64
C ASN A 281 10.42 -2.29 14.00
N GLU A 282 10.40 -3.41 13.28
CA GLU A 282 11.31 -4.54 13.48
C GLU A 282 12.75 -4.21 13.04
N LEU A 283 12.89 -3.58 11.87
CA LEU A 283 14.18 -3.10 11.37
C LEU A 283 14.86 -2.17 12.37
N CYS A 284 14.10 -1.28 12.89
CA CYS A 284 14.48 -0.28 13.84
C CYS A 284 15.01 -0.89 15.16
N GLU A 285 14.26 -1.83 15.76
CA GLU A 285 14.71 -2.56 16.96
C GLU A 285 15.95 -3.40 16.65
N MET A 286 15.99 -4.04 15.46
CA MET A 286 17.13 -4.83 15.01
C MET A 286 18.40 -3.98 14.89
N PHE A 287 18.31 -2.79 14.29
CA PHE A 287 19.46 -1.89 14.15
C PHE A 287 19.95 -1.32 15.48
N LYS A 288 19.05 -1.10 16.44
CA LYS A 288 19.43 -0.72 17.81
C LYS A 288 20.17 -1.82 18.55
N LYS A 289 19.67 -3.05 18.44
CA LYS A 289 20.22 -4.22 19.13
C LYS A 289 21.57 -4.64 18.53
N HIS A 290 21.74 -4.54 17.23
CA HIS A 290 22.92 -5.02 16.49
C HIS A 290 23.64 -3.87 15.81
N LYS A 291 24.62 -3.25 16.50
CA LYS A 291 25.36 -2.07 16.04
C LYS A 291 26.25 -2.29 14.80
N GLY A 292 26.40 -3.52 14.30
CA GLY A 292 27.27 -3.86 13.16
C GLY A 292 26.65 -3.63 11.77
N PHE A 293 25.43 -3.10 11.67
CA PHE A 293 24.82 -2.81 10.37
C PHE A 293 25.49 -1.63 9.68
N LYS A 294 25.89 -1.86 8.42
CA LYS A 294 26.26 -0.80 7.49
C LYS A 294 25.04 -0.43 6.65
N ARG A 295 24.93 0.85 6.31
CA ARG A 295 23.81 1.39 5.53
C ARG A 295 24.36 2.10 4.30
N GLU A 296 23.77 1.80 3.15
CA GLU A 296 24.10 2.45 1.88
C GLU A 296 22.84 3.14 1.35
N TYR A 297 23.01 4.37 0.93
CA TYR A 297 21.94 5.21 0.45
C TYR A 297 22.20 5.60 -1.01
N SER A 298 21.17 5.49 -1.86
CA SER A 298 21.17 6.02 -3.20
C SER A 298 20.26 7.24 -3.31
N ALA A 299 20.86 8.40 -3.61
CA ALA A 299 20.11 9.64 -3.81
C ALA A 299 19.24 9.58 -5.07
N LYS A 300 19.70 8.92 -6.12
CA LYS A 300 19.02 8.87 -7.43
C LYS A 300 17.75 8.04 -7.37
N ASN A 301 17.81 6.85 -6.80
CA ASN A 301 16.63 6.00 -6.70
C ASN A 301 15.87 6.13 -5.38
N SER A 302 16.28 7.10 -4.53
CA SER A 302 15.61 7.39 -3.24
C SER A 302 15.34 6.12 -2.45
N SER A 303 16.38 5.32 -2.23
CA SER A 303 16.30 4.05 -1.53
C SER A 303 17.51 3.85 -0.61
N VAL A 304 17.33 3.01 0.38
CA VAL A 304 18.38 2.61 1.32
C VAL A 304 18.40 1.10 1.48
N TYR A 305 19.58 0.54 1.63
CA TYR A 305 19.73 -0.84 2.09
C TYR A 305 20.74 -0.93 3.23
N ALA A 306 20.59 -1.96 4.03
CA ALA A 306 21.48 -2.25 5.14
C ALA A 306 21.94 -3.69 5.11
N PHE A 307 23.14 -3.95 5.65
CA PHE A 307 23.66 -5.30 5.74
C PHE A 307 24.53 -5.50 6.98
N ASN A 308 24.53 -6.75 7.48
CA ASN A 308 25.40 -7.22 8.56
C ASN A 308 25.66 -8.72 8.36
N GLY A 309 26.93 -9.09 8.12
CA GLY A 309 27.28 -10.46 7.72
C GLY A 309 26.55 -10.84 6.42
N LYS A 310 25.77 -11.92 6.47
CA LYS A 310 24.96 -12.39 5.33
C LYS A 310 23.55 -11.80 5.27
N LEU A 311 23.10 -11.11 6.31
CA LEU A 311 21.80 -10.45 6.26
C LEU A 311 21.89 -9.15 5.48
N TRP A 312 21.02 -9.00 4.50
CA TRP A 312 20.87 -7.81 3.67
C TRP A 312 19.38 -7.43 3.61
N VAL A 313 19.06 -6.14 3.66
CA VAL A 313 17.67 -5.65 3.63
C VAL A 313 17.59 -4.32 2.88
N SER A 314 16.65 -4.23 1.92
CA SER A 314 16.22 -2.98 1.30
C SER A 314 14.97 -2.46 2.02
N TYR A 315 14.92 -1.14 2.28
CA TYR A 315 13.81 -0.50 2.96
C TYR A 315 13.77 1.00 2.63
N ASP A 316 12.73 1.68 3.10
CA ASP A 316 12.67 3.14 3.10
C ASP A 316 12.90 3.68 4.52
N ASP A 317 13.60 4.80 4.64
CA ASP A 317 13.74 5.59 5.85
C ASP A 317 13.07 6.97 5.70
N GLU A 318 13.13 7.81 6.72
CA GLU A 318 12.51 9.14 6.72
C GLU A 318 13.04 10.03 5.59
N ARG A 319 14.32 9.84 5.21
CA ARG A 319 14.95 10.61 4.12
C ARG A 319 14.39 10.21 2.77
N THR A 320 14.32 8.90 2.49
CA THR A 320 13.82 8.40 1.20
C THR A 320 12.34 8.68 1.03
N ILE A 321 11.55 8.58 2.10
CA ILE A 321 10.13 8.94 2.10
C ILE A 321 9.93 10.43 1.80
N ARG A 322 10.71 11.35 2.41
CA ARG A 322 10.63 12.79 2.07
C ARG A 322 10.93 13.03 0.61
N GLN A 323 11.95 12.41 0.05
CA GLN A 323 12.30 12.57 -1.37
C GLN A 323 11.20 12.07 -2.30
N LYS A 324 10.55 10.95 -1.96
CA LYS A 324 9.39 10.44 -2.69
C LYS A 324 8.20 11.40 -2.58
N ALA A 325 8.00 12.05 -1.43
CA ALA A 325 6.98 13.08 -1.25
C ALA A 325 7.28 14.36 -2.04
N GLU A 326 8.53 14.79 -2.09
CA GLU A 326 8.98 15.90 -2.95
C GLU A 326 8.77 15.60 -4.43
N TYR A 327 9.01 14.34 -4.86
CA TYR A 327 8.68 13.87 -6.21
C TYR A 327 7.18 14.04 -6.49
N VAL A 328 6.30 13.64 -5.56
CA VAL A 328 4.83 13.81 -5.70
C VAL A 328 4.45 15.27 -5.92
N LEU A 329 5.09 16.22 -5.20
CA LEU A 329 4.85 17.65 -5.38
C LEU A 329 5.37 18.14 -6.74
N ARG A 330 6.58 17.75 -7.14
CA ARG A 330 7.22 18.12 -8.40
C ARG A 330 6.39 17.65 -9.60
N GLU A 331 5.94 16.40 -9.55
CA GLU A 331 5.14 15.77 -10.61
C GLU A 331 3.64 16.10 -10.53
N LYS A 332 3.22 16.90 -9.55
CA LYS A 332 1.80 17.32 -9.35
C LYS A 332 0.86 16.13 -9.18
N LEU A 333 1.32 15.05 -8.53
CA LEU A 333 0.47 13.90 -8.23
C LEU A 333 -0.55 14.23 -7.13
N GLY A 334 -1.60 13.43 -7.01
CA GLY A 334 -2.68 13.61 -6.04
C GLY A 334 -2.24 13.49 -4.58
N GLY A 335 -1.27 12.63 -4.31
CA GLY A 335 -0.79 12.38 -2.96
C GLY A 335 0.03 11.11 -2.83
N MET A 336 0.01 10.54 -1.64
CA MET A 336 0.73 9.30 -1.31
C MET A 336 -0.14 8.32 -0.53
N MET A 337 0.24 7.04 -0.57
CA MET A 337 -0.29 6.03 0.34
C MET A 337 0.86 5.29 1.06
N LEU A 338 0.64 4.89 2.31
CA LEU A 338 1.59 4.13 3.12
C LEU A 338 1.06 2.72 3.39
N TRP A 339 1.80 1.71 2.96
CA TRP A 339 1.59 0.31 3.31
C TRP A 339 2.65 -0.15 4.30
N SER A 340 2.35 -0.28 5.59
CA SER A 340 1.14 0.07 6.31
C SER A 340 1.52 0.76 7.64
N ILE A 341 0.61 1.53 8.21
CA ILE A 341 0.89 2.30 9.43
C ILE A 341 1.23 1.42 10.64
N ASP A 342 0.73 0.20 10.66
CA ASP A 342 0.96 -0.80 11.71
C ASP A 342 2.36 -1.43 11.67
N THR A 343 3.12 -1.20 10.60
CA THR A 343 4.53 -1.59 10.47
C THR A 343 5.52 -0.44 10.57
N ASP A 344 5.05 0.82 10.58
CA ASP A 344 5.88 1.98 10.97
C ASP A 344 6.26 1.90 12.46
N ASP A 345 7.20 2.69 12.94
CA ASP A 345 7.53 2.78 14.37
C ASP A 345 6.44 3.55 15.15
N PHE A 346 5.25 2.97 15.20
CA PHE A 346 4.08 3.57 15.84
C PHE A 346 4.23 3.75 17.36
N ARG A 347 5.23 3.13 17.98
CA ARG A 347 5.55 3.29 19.40
C ARG A 347 6.69 4.27 19.67
N GLY A 348 7.34 4.79 18.64
CA GLY A 348 8.47 5.70 18.78
C GLY A 348 9.70 5.08 19.44
N LYS A 349 9.89 3.76 19.28
CA LYS A 349 11.02 3.03 19.87
C LYS A 349 12.35 3.38 19.25
N CYS A 350 12.35 3.89 18.03
CA CYS A 350 13.55 4.15 17.25
C CYS A 350 14.05 5.59 17.37
N SER A 351 13.19 6.55 17.12
CA SER A 351 13.52 7.97 17.05
C SER A 351 12.93 8.81 18.18
N ASN A 352 12.27 8.18 19.16
CA ASN A 352 11.43 8.81 20.18
C ASN A 352 10.24 9.60 19.59
N GLN A 353 9.91 9.36 18.31
CA GLN A 353 8.75 9.91 17.63
C GLN A 353 7.91 8.76 17.08
N MET A 354 6.61 8.78 17.34
CA MET A 354 5.68 7.82 16.76
C MET A 354 5.49 8.12 15.26
N TYR A 355 5.39 7.05 14.46
CA TYR A 355 5.13 7.12 13.02
C TYR A 355 6.15 7.97 12.23
N PRO A 356 7.46 7.70 12.34
CA PRO A 356 8.48 8.54 11.70
C PRO A 356 8.36 8.56 10.17
N LEU A 357 7.99 7.43 9.52
CA LEU A 357 7.82 7.42 8.07
C LEU A 357 6.58 8.19 7.63
N LEU A 358 5.43 8.01 8.31
CA LEU A 358 4.21 8.76 8.03
C LEU A 358 4.39 10.26 8.26
N ARG A 359 5.13 10.65 9.30
CA ARG A 359 5.51 12.06 9.55
C ARG A 359 6.41 12.59 8.44
N ALA A 360 7.45 11.86 8.06
CA ALA A 360 8.34 12.24 6.96
C ALA A 360 7.59 12.43 5.64
N MET A 361 6.60 11.58 5.37
CA MET A 361 5.71 11.72 4.23
C MET A 361 4.91 13.02 4.28
N ASN A 362 4.29 13.31 5.42
CA ASN A 362 3.51 14.53 5.61
C ASN A 362 4.37 15.79 5.51
N GLU A 363 5.56 15.81 6.11
CA GLU A 363 6.51 16.89 5.99
C GLU A 363 6.91 17.15 4.53
N GLY A 364 7.27 16.09 3.81
CA GLY A 364 7.64 16.17 2.39
C GLY A 364 6.50 16.64 1.49
N LEU A 365 5.27 16.25 1.78
CA LEU A 365 4.06 16.72 1.09
C LEU A 365 3.63 18.14 1.50
N LYS A 366 4.27 18.74 2.50
CA LYS A 366 3.83 20.00 3.13
C LYS A 366 2.38 19.91 3.61
N TRP A 367 2.05 18.75 4.18
CA TRP A 367 0.71 18.43 4.62
C TRP A 367 0.50 18.96 6.04
N GLU A 368 -0.40 19.92 6.21
CA GLU A 368 -0.75 20.49 7.49
C GLU A 368 -2.09 19.92 7.98
N SER A 369 -2.11 19.42 9.20
CA SER A 369 -3.35 19.06 9.88
C SER A 369 -4.20 20.33 10.08
N LYS A 370 -5.40 20.37 9.51
CA LYS A 370 -6.35 21.45 9.82
C LYS A 370 -6.89 21.23 11.23
N THR A 371 -6.38 21.95 12.20
CA THR A 371 -7.13 22.14 13.45
C THR A 371 -8.35 23.02 13.16
N LYS A 372 -9.54 22.59 13.55
CA LYS A 372 -10.70 23.48 13.57
C LYS A 372 -10.33 24.71 14.43
N LYS A 373 -10.32 25.89 13.79
CA LYS A 373 -10.27 27.15 14.53
C LYS A 373 -11.57 27.33 15.32
#